data_a72ee29fbdac3ab9e35094aa0facc6cd
#
_entry.id   a72ee29fbdac3ab9e35094aa0facc6cd
#
_cell.length_a   1.000
_cell.length_b   1.000
_cell.length_c   1.000
_cell.angle_alpha   90.00
_cell.angle_beta   90.00
_cell.angle_gamma   90.00
#
_symmetry.space_group_name_H-M   'P 1'
#
loop_
_entity.id
_entity.type
_entity.pdbx_description
1 polymer ?
#
loop_
_entity_poly.entity_id
_entity_poly.type
_entity_poly.pdbx_seq_one_letter_code
_entity_poly.pdbx_strand_id
1 'polypeptide(L)'
;MTKSELIANISKEAQVSKASAEKALNAFISSVTRALKKGSKLTLPGFGTFSVKKRKARMGRNPQTGKEIKIPSNKVAKFKAGKRLKSAVK
;
A
#
# COMPACT_ATOMS: atom_id res chain seq x y z
N MET A 1 -1.31 7.99 14.36
CA MET A 1 -0.38 8.91 13.64
C MET A 1 -1.02 9.37 12.34
N THR A 2 -0.96 10.65 12.08
CA THR A 2 -1.47 11.24 10.85
C THR A 2 -0.34 11.45 9.85
N LYS A 3 -0.70 11.81 8.61
CA LYS A 3 0.30 12.14 7.59
C LYS A 3 1.17 13.33 8.04
N SER A 4 0.55 14.33 8.67
CA SER A 4 1.28 15.50 9.17
C SER A 4 2.28 15.14 10.24
N GLU A 5 1.91 14.26 11.16
CA GLU A 5 2.82 13.77 12.19
C GLU A 5 3.96 12.95 11.61
N LEU A 6 3.66 12.14 10.60
CA LEU A 6 4.69 11.36 9.91
C LEU A 6 5.69 12.26 9.21
N ILE A 7 5.21 13.32 8.53
CA ILE A 7 6.08 14.29 7.88
C ILE A 7 7.00 14.99 8.90
N ALA A 8 6.47 15.36 10.06
CA ALA A 8 7.24 15.97 11.11
C ALA A 8 8.34 15.02 11.63
N ASN A 9 8.00 13.74 11.79
CA ASN A 9 8.98 12.73 12.22
C ASN A 9 10.07 12.52 11.18
N ILE A 10 9.70 12.45 9.90
CA ILE A 10 10.68 12.29 8.82
C ILE A 10 11.61 13.49 8.76
N SER A 11 11.05 14.69 8.87
CA SER A 11 11.82 15.93 8.88
C SER A 11 12.88 15.92 9.99
N LYS A 12 12.48 15.50 11.17
CA LYS A 12 13.36 15.44 12.33
C LYS A 12 14.43 14.36 12.17
N GLU A 13 14.06 13.17 11.81
CA GLU A 13 15.01 12.05 11.70
C GLU A 13 15.96 12.19 10.52
N ALA A 14 15.48 12.68 9.39
CA ALA A 14 16.31 12.86 8.19
C ALA A 14 17.06 14.18 8.18
N GLN A 15 16.78 15.07 9.15
CA GLN A 15 17.38 16.40 9.24
C GLN A 15 17.14 17.22 7.96
N VAL A 16 15.92 17.20 7.49
CA VAL A 16 15.49 17.99 6.33
C VAL A 16 14.30 18.84 6.72
N SER A 17 13.96 19.82 5.88
CA SER A 17 12.78 20.64 6.10
C SER A 17 11.49 19.82 5.98
N LYS A 18 10.40 20.30 6.58
CA LYS A 18 9.09 19.66 6.43
C LYS A 18 8.66 19.61 4.97
N ALA A 19 8.97 20.65 4.20
CA ALA A 19 8.67 20.68 2.76
C ALA A 19 9.39 19.56 2.02
N SER A 20 10.69 19.35 2.30
CA SER A 20 11.46 18.26 1.71
C SER A 20 10.96 16.90 2.16
N ALA A 21 10.59 16.75 3.43
CA ALA A 21 10.04 15.51 3.97
C ALA A 21 8.71 15.17 3.30
N GLU A 22 7.85 16.17 3.09
CA GLU A 22 6.57 15.98 2.40
C GLU A 22 6.77 15.54 0.94
N LYS A 23 7.70 16.18 0.24
CA LYS A 23 8.02 15.81 -1.15
C LYS A 23 8.54 14.38 -1.22
N ALA A 24 9.42 14.00 -0.30
CA ALA A 24 9.98 12.66 -0.25
C ALA A 24 8.89 11.62 0.02
N LEU A 25 7.99 11.89 0.95
CA LEU A 25 6.89 10.99 1.28
C LEU A 25 5.93 10.85 0.10
N ASN A 26 5.57 11.95 -0.53
CA ASN A 26 4.68 11.92 -1.70
C ASN A 26 5.33 11.18 -2.87
N ALA A 27 6.63 11.36 -3.08
CA ALA A 27 7.37 10.64 -4.11
C ALA A 27 7.38 9.13 -3.84
N PHE A 28 7.54 8.74 -2.58
CA PHE A 28 7.48 7.35 -2.16
C PHE A 28 6.10 6.75 -2.45
N ILE A 29 5.04 7.43 -2.05
CA ILE A 29 3.67 6.99 -2.30
C ILE A 29 3.40 6.84 -3.79
N SER A 30 3.81 7.82 -4.59
CA SER A 30 3.65 7.78 -6.04
C SER A 30 4.42 6.62 -6.68
N SER A 31 5.64 6.36 -6.21
CA SER A 31 6.47 5.28 -6.72
C SER A 31 5.86 3.91 -6.40
N VAL A 32 5.37 3.72 -5.18
CA VAL A 32 4.69 2.49 -4.78
C VAL A 32 3.44 2.28 -5.64
N THR A 33 2.64 3.34 -5.78
CA THR A 33 1.41 3.29 -6.57
C THR A 33 1.68 2.87 -8.01
N ARG A 34 2.70 3.48 -8.63
CA ARG A 34 3.07 3.15 -10.02
C ARG A 34 3.58 1.72 -10.15
N ALA A 35 4.41 1.28 -9.21
CA ALA A 35 4.94 -0.08 -9.23
C ALA A 35 3.82 -1.11 -9.14
N LEU A 36 2.90 -0.91 -8.21
CA LEU A 36 1.76 -1.82 -8.02
C LEU A 36 0.80 -1.78 -9.21
N LYS A 37 0.61 -0.61 -9.79
CA LYS A 37 -0.24 -0.45 -10.98
C LYS A 37 0.29 -1.27 -12.16
N LYS A 38 1.61 -1.39 -12.27
CA LYS A 38 2.26 -2.22 -13.30
C LYS A 38 2.32 -3.70 -12.92
N GLY A 39 1.88 -4.06 -11.72
CA GLY A 39 1.95 -5.43 -11.23
C GLY A 39 3.28 -5.82 -10.64
N SER A 40 4.17 -4.86 -10.41
CA SER A 40 5.48 -5.11 -9.81
C SER A 40 5.40 -5.15 -8.30
N LYS A 41 6.31 -5.90 -7.69
CA LYS A 41 6.46 -5.91 -6.24
C LYS A 41 7.47 -4.87 -5.81
N LEU A 42 7.26 -4.29 -4.63
CA LEU A 42 8.25 -3.43 -3.98
C LEU A 42 8.63 -4.06 -2.66
N THR A 43 9.88 -4.48 -2.55
CA THR A 43 10.39 -5.09 -1.33
C THR A 43 11.32 -4.14 -0.60
N LEU A 44 11.01 -3.88 0.68
CA LEU A 44 11.89 -3.12 1.58
C LEU A 44 12.42 -4.12 2.61
N PRO A 45 13.70 -4.52 2.50
CA PRO A 45 14.27 -5.55 3.38
C PRO A 45 14.07 -5.21 4.86
N GLY A 46 13.55 -6.17 5.61
CA GLY A 46 13.27 -5.99 7.03
C GLY A 46 11.97 -5.28 7.35
N PHE A 47 11.47 -4.44 6.45
CA PHE A 47 10.23 -3.69 6.67
C PHE A 47 9.00 -4.45 6.13
N GLY A 48 9.02 -4.77 4.85
CA GLY A 48 7.91 -5.49 4.25
C GLY A 48 7.91 -5.44 2.74
N THR A 49 6.90 -6.06 2.16
CA THR A 49 6.74 -6.14 0.72
C THR A 49 5.35 -5.67 0.32
N PHE A 50 5.31 -4.73 -0.61
CA PHE A 50 4.07 -4.30 -1.26
C PHE A 50 3.89 -5.14 -2.52
N SER A 51 2.71 -5.69 -2.70
CA SER A 51 2.42 -6.53 -3.87
C SER A 51 0.99 -6.31 -4.33
N VAL A 52 0.70 -6.84 -5.51
CA VAL A 52 -0.64 -6.79 -6.09
C VAL A 52 -1.12 -8.22 -6.30
N LYS A 53 -2.31 -8.51 -5.83
CA LYS A 53 -2.97 -9.78 -6.09
C LYS A 53 -4.15 -9.53 -7.02
N LYS A 54 -4.19 -10.27 -8.11
CA LYS A 54 -5.30 -10.20 -9.05
C LYS A 54 -6.40 -11.17 -8.59
N ARG A 55 -7.60 -10.64 -8.40
CA ARG A 55 -8.77 -11.46 -8.12
C ARG A 55 -9.43 -11.83 -9.44
N LYS A 56 -9.72 -13.13 -9.62
CA LYS A 56 -10.41 -13.60 -10.82
C LYS A 56 -11.84 -13.11 -10.82
N ALA A 57 -12.39 -12.91 -12.03
CA ALA A 57 -13.81 -12.63 -12.19
C ALA A 57 -14.60 -13.82 -11.64
N ARG A 58 -15.70 -13.54 -10.99
CA ARG A 58 -16.57 -14.58 -10.44
C ARG A 58 -18.02 -14.17 -10.58
N MET A 59 -18.92 -15.17 -10.49
CA MET A 59 -20.34 -14.91 -10.43
C MET A 59 -20.75 -14.67 -8.98
N GLY A 60 -21.44 -13.58 -8.75
CA GLY A 60 -22.02 -13.28 -7.46
C GLY A 60 -23.53 -13.24 -7.56
N ARG A 61 -24.20 -13.09 -6.44
CA ARG A 61 -25.65 -13.01 -6.39
C ARG A 61 -26.07 -11.71 -5.74
N ASN A 62 -26.98 -10.98 -6.38
CA ASN A 62 -27.52 -9.77 -5.81
C ASN A 62 -28.43 -10.14 -4.64
N PRO A 63 -28.13 -9.70 -3.40
CA PRO A 63 -28.93 -10.08 -2.22
C PRO A 63 -30.37 -9.55 -2.24
N GLN A 64 -30.63 -8.48 -3.01
CA GLN A 64 -31.98 -7.91 -3.10
C GLN A 64 -32.87 -8.59 -4.12
N THR A 65 -32.30 -8.95 -5.27
CA THR A 65 -33.08 -9.53 -6.39
C THR A 65 -32.85 -11.02 -6.58
N GLY A 66 -31.79 -11.56 -5.98
CA GLY A 66 -31.42 -12.95 -6.15
C GLY A 66 -30.82 -13.27 -7.52
N LYS A 67 -30.67 -12.26 -8.38
CA LYS A 67 -30.09 -12.45 -9.70
C LYS A 67 -28.58 -12.62 -9.61
N GLU A 68 -28.05 -13.48 -10.47
CA GLU A 68 -26.59 -13.61 -10.59
C GLU A 68 -26.02 -12.40 -11.29
N ILE A 69 -24.93 -11.88 -10.73
CA ILE A 69 -24.19 -10.78 -11.32
C ILE A 69 -22.73 -11.20 -11.53
N LYS A 70 -22.14 -10.74 -12.61
CA LYS A 70 -20.74 -10.99 -12.89
C LYS A 70 -19.89 -9.98 -12.16
N ILE A 71 -19.05 -10.44 -11.24
CA ILE A 71 -18.09 -9.60 -10.54
C ILE A 71 -16.82 -9.61 -11.37
N PRO A 72 -16.40 -8.44 -11.92
CA PRO A 72 -15.21 -8.41 -12.77
C PRO A 72 -13.94 -8.67 -11.97
N SER A 73 -12.88 -9.10 -12.68
CA SER A 73 -11.57 -9.24 -12.06
C SER A 73 -11.06 -7.86 -11.65
N ASN A 74 -10.37 -7.80 -10.52
CA ASN A 74 -9.74 -6.59 -10.06
C ASN A 74 -8.39 -6.89 -9.44
N LYS A 75 -7.58 -5.84 -9.26
CA LYS A 75 -6.29 -5.94 -8.59
C LYS A 75 -6.42 -5.37 -7.19
N VAL A 76 -5.83 -6.07 -6.21
CA VAL A 76 -5.85 -5.65 -4.82
C VAL A 76 -4.43 -5.44 -4.35
N ALA A 77 -4.14 -4.26 -3.81
CA ALA A 77 -2.85 -3.97 -3.22
C ALA A 77 -2.76 -4.66 -1.87
N LYS A 78 -1.63 -5.31 -1.61
CA LYS A 78 -1.37 -5.99 -0.34
C LYS A 78 -0.02 -5.60 0.21
N PHE A 79 0.08 -5.58 1.54
CA PHE A 79 1.33 -5.36 2.24
C PHE A 79 1.58 -6.53 3.18
N LYS A 80 2.76 -7.15 3.05
CA LYS A 80 3.18 -8.22 3.94
C LYS A 80 4.32 -7.69 4.81
N ALA A 81 4.12 -7.64 6.13
CA ALA A 81 5.14 -7.15 7.04
C ALA A 81 6.38 -8.03 7.01
N GLY A 82 7.54 -7.40 7.04
CA GLY A 82 8.80 -8.10 7.12
C GLY A 82 9.10 -8.55 8.54
N LYS A 83 10.14 -9.36 8.68
CA LYS A 83 10.52 -9.98 9.95
C LYS A 83 10.80 -8.92 11.04
N ARG A 84 11.56 -7.88 10.70
CA ARG A 84 11.89 -6.82 11.66
C ARG A 84 10.65 -6.04 12.10
N LEU A 85 9.77 -5.74 11.19
CA LEU A 85 8.54 -5.01 11.52
C LEU A 85 7.64 -5.86 12.41
N LYS A 86 7.49 -7.14 12.10
CA LYS A 86 6.71 -8.05 12.93
C LYS A 86 7.27 -8.14 14.35
N SER A 87 8.58 -8.19 14.49
CA SER A 87 9.24 -8.23 15.79
C SER A 87 9.06 -6.93 16.56
N ALA A 88 9.06 -5.80 15.86
CA ALA A 88 8.93 -4.48 16.49
C ALA A 88 7.54 -4.24 17.07
N VAL A 89 6.50 -4.80 16.47
CA VAL A 89 5.11 -4.58 16.91
C VAL A 89 4.55 -5.72 17.77
N LYS A 90 5.38 -6.69 18.03
CA LYS A 90 4.99 -7.87 18.78
C LYS A 90 4.84 -7.62 20.30
#